data_a0ba13e7efd9fdd681ce81ad15d125d8
#
_entry.id   a0ba13e7efd9fdd681ce81ad15d125d8
#
_cell.length_a   1.000
_cell.length_b   1.000
_cell.length_c   1.000
_cell.angle_alpha   90.00
_cell.angle_beta   90.00
_cell.angle_gamma   90.00
#
_symmetry.space_group_name_H-M   'P 1'
#
loop_
_entity.id
_entity.type
_entity.pdbx_description
1 polymer ?
#
loop_
_entity_poly.entity_id
_entity_poly.type
_entity_poly.pdbx_seq_one_letter_code
_entity_poly.pdbx_strand_id
1 'polypeptide(L)'
;MMQDEPLTADALIAMIKDRSDKVRAEGWGRAGKVGAAAVKPLAAVMTSGDADREVALAARRALWRIVHYVGRPGGERESAAVLSELHGLLADAWPEALRREILWMLSEIGGAESVPAVVACLKSSELLEDARSALERIPGEESLAALAEALTAVPEKYRGRIAQSLRARGVNLREELYPSQKLVPKNVPDGG
;
A
#
# COMPACT_ATOMS: atom_id res chain seq x y z
N MET A 1 -21.65 -31.96 8.48
CA MET A 1 -20.93 -30.90 7.74
C MET A 1 -21.63 -29.60 8.07
N MET A 2 -21.11 -28.82 9.04
CA MET A 2 -21.56 -27.44 9.24
C MET A 2 -21.13 -26.70 8.00
N GLN A 3 -22.10 -26.17 7.24
CA GLN A 3 -21.84 -25.24 6.16
C GLN A 3 -21.15 -24.03 6.80
N ASP A 4 -19.94 -23.73 6.32
CA ASP A 4 -19.14 -22.58 6.76
C ASP A 4 -19.88 -21.32 6.27
N GLU A 5 -20.76 -20.79 7.12
CA GLU A 5 -21.55 -19.61 6.81
C GLU A 5 -20.57 -18.46 6.47
N PRO A 6 -20.80 -17.73 5.40
CA PRO A 6 -19.86 -16.69 4.98
C PRO A 6 -19.73 -15.62 6.08
N LEU A 7 -18.51 -15.38 6.52
CA LEU A 7 -18.21 -14.38 7.55
C LEU A 7 -18.61 -12.99 7.04
N THR A 8 -19.47 -12.29 7.75
CA THR A 8 -19.84 -10.91 7.42
C THR A 8 -18.79 -9.91 7.92
N ALA A 9 -18.81 -8.68 7.39
CA ALA A 9 -17.91 -7.63 7.85
C ALA A 9 -18.10 -7.31 9.34
N ASP A 10 -19.34 -7.23 9.81
CA ASP A 10 -19.66 -6.96 11.23
C ASP A 10 -19.16 -8.07 12.15
N ALA A 11 -19.38 -9.33 11.76
CA ALA A 11 -18.89 -10.49 12.51
C ALA A 11 -17.35 -10.52 12.54
N LEU A 12 -16.68 -10.18 11.42
CA LEU A 12 -15.23 -10.04 11.37
C LEU A 12 -14.75 -8.96 12.34
N ILE A 13 -15.36 -7.77 12.33
CA ILE A 13 -14.97 -6.67 13.23
C ILE A 13 -15.18 -7.06 14.70
N ALA A 14 -16.26 -7.76 15.04
CA ALA A 14 -16.46 -8.30 16.38
C ALA A 14 -15.33 -9.23 16.81
N MET A 15 -14.90 -10.16 15.92
CA MET A 15 -13.78 -11.06 16.18
C MET A 15 -12.45 -10.31 16.35
N ILE A 16 -12.20 -9.28 15.51
CA ILE A 16 -10.98 -8.46 15.59
C ILE A 16 -10.90 -7.69 16.90
N LYS A 17 -12.03 -7.26 17.44
CA LYS A 17 -12.14 -6.53 18.73
C LYS A 17 -12.22 -7.44 19.95
N ASP A 18 -12.24 -8.76 19.78
CA ASP A 18 -12.35 -9.70 20.89
C ASP A 18 -11.11 -9.64 21.82
N ARG A 19 -11.32 -9.92 23.10
CA ARG A 19 -10.23 -9.93 24.10
C ARG A 19 -9.29 -11.13 23.91
N SER A 20 -9.78 -12.22 23.34
CA SER A 20 -9.02 -13.44 23.10
C SER A 20 -8.16 -13.34 21.85
N ASP A 21 -6.84 -13.53 22.00
CA ASP A 21 -5.88 -13.61 20.89
C ASP A 21 -6.26 -14.69 19.87
N LYS A 22 -6.83 -15.79 20.36
CA LYS A 22 -7.27 -16.92 19.52
C LYS A 22 -8.42 -16.48 18.61
N VAL A 23 -9.40 -15.75 19.13
CA VAL A 23 -10.55 -15.26 18.36
C VAL A 23 -10.08 -14.21 17.35
N ARG A 24 -9.20 -13.27 17.76
CA ARG A 24 -8.60 -12.31 16.83
C ARG A 24 -7.84 -13.00 15.71
N ALA A 25 -7.05 -14.04 16.04
CA ALA A 25 -6.27 -14.80 15.07
C ALA A 25 -7.17 -15.54 14.06
N GLU A 26 -8.25 -16.15 14.51
CA GLU A 26 -9.26 -16.74 13.64
C GLU A 26 -9.91 -15.69 12.73
N GLY A 27 -10.29 -14.52 13.28
CA GLY A 27 -10.89 -13.42 12.55
C GLY A 27 -10.00 -12.95 11.38
N TRP A 28 -8.77 -12.51 11.66
CA TRP A 28 -7.90 -12.04 10.58
C TRP A 28 -7.52 -13.16 9.59
N GLY A 29 -7.43 -14.40 10.03
CA GLY A 29 -7.17 -15.55 9.14
C GLY A 29 -8.29 -15.76 8.10
N ARG A 30 -9.54 -15.49 8.46
CA ARG A 30 -10.74 -15.63 7.59
C ARG A 30 -11.08 -14.36 6.81
N ALA A 31 -10.44 -13.22 7.07
CA ALA A 31 -10.79 -11.91 6.50
C ALA A 31 -10.77 -11.86 4.97
N GLY A 32 -9.90 -12.65 4.32
CA GLY A 32 -9.73 -12.61 2.86
C GLY A 32 -11.03 -12.73 2.07
N LYS A 33 -11.92 -13.62 2.48
CA LYS A 33 -13.20 -13.87 1.80
C LYS A 33 -14.28 -12.82 2.08
N VAL A 34 -14.10 -11.98 3.12
CA VAL A 34 -15.04 -10.89 3.43
C VAL A 34 -14.89 -9.75 2.42
N GLY A 35 -13.68 -9.51 1.95
CA GLY A 35 -13.42 -8.60 0.84
C GLY A 35 -13.68 -7.12 1.15
N ALA A 36 -14.15 -6.40 0.14
CA ALA A 36 -14.28 -4.93 0.16
C ALA A 36 -15.13 -4.39 1.33
N ALA A 37 -16.19 -5.09 1.72
CA ALA A 37 -17.08 -4.67 2.81
C ALA A 37 -16.37 -4.46 4.16
N ALA A 38 -15.23 -5.14 4.37
CA ALA A 38 -14.46 -5.02 5.62
C ALA A 38 -13.33 -3.98 5.55
N VAL A 39 -12.95 -3.47 4.37
CA VAL A 39 -11.78 -2.61 4.21
C VAL A 39 -11.88 -1.34 5.05
N LYS A 40 -12.91 -0.53 4.86
CA LYS A 40 -13.12 0.72 5.59
C LYS A 40 -13.37 0.50 7.10
N PRO A 41 -14.21 -0.48 7.53
CA PRO A 41 -14.34 -0.82 8.95
C PRO A 41 -13.02 -1.23 9.62
N LEU A 42 -12.19 -2.04 8.96
CA LEU A 42 -10.86 -2.42 9.50
C LEU A 42 -9.93 -1.21 9.60
N ALA A 43 -9.91 -0.32 8.60
CA ALA A 43 -9.14 0.91 8.65
C ALA A 43 -9.56 1.80 9.83
N ALA A 44 -10.87 1.91 10.10
CA ALA A 44 -11.39 2.64 11.25
C ALA A 44 -10.93 2.02 12.58
N VAL A 45 -10.90 0.68 12.69
CA VAL A 45 -10.35 0.01 13.88
C VAL A 45 -8.86 0.27 14.04
N MET A 46 -8.08 0.22 12.94
CA MET A 46 -6.63 0.48 12.97
C MET A 46 -6.29 1.88 13.48
N THR A 47 -7.15 2.85 13.22
CA THR A 47 -6.89 4.28 13.50
C THR A 47 -7.67 4.81 14.70
N SER A 48 -8.45 3.95 15.38
CA SER A 48 -9.16 4.34 16.59
C SER A 48 -8.17 4.64 17.71
N GLY A 49 -8.29 5.85 18.33
CA GLY A 49 -7.46 6.24 19.46
C GLY A 49 -7.66 5.36 20.71
N ASP A 50 -8.80 4.68 20.80
CA ASP A 50 -9.16 3.80 21.92
C ASP A 50 -8.84 2.32 21.66
N ALA A 51 -8.33 1.99 20.47
CA ALA A 51 -7.99 0.60 20.13
C ALA A 51 -6.74 0.16 20.89
N ASP A 52 -6.83 -0.96 21.59
CA ASP A 52 -5.65 -1.68 22.06
C ASP A 52 -4.72 -1.97 20.87
N ARG A 53 -3.41 -1.90 21.12
CA ARG A 53 -2.37 -2.19 20.12
C ARG A 53 -2.59 -3.53 19.42
N GLU A 54 -2.98 -4.56 20.17
CA GLU A 54 -3.21 -5.90 19.60
C GLU A 54 -4.45 -5.94 18.70
N VAL A 55 -5.48 -5.17 19.02
CA VAL A 55 -6.68 -5.00 18.19
C VAL A 55 -6.32 -4.26 16.89
N ALA A 56 -5.57 -3.18 16.97
CA ALA A 56 -5.12 -2.43 15.79
C ALA A 56 -4.23 -3.31 14.89
N LEU A 57 -3.33 -4.11 15.48
CA LEU A 57 -2.48 -5.04 14.75
C LEU A 57 -3.29 -6.18 14.09
N ALA A 58 -4.31 -6.70 14.76
CA ALA A 58 -5.21 -7.71 14.19
C ALA A 58 -6.01 -7.14 13.01
N ALA A 59 -6.50 -5.90 13.12
CA ALA A 59 -7.19 -5.20 12.03
C ALA A 59 -6.26 -5.01 10.82
N ARG A 60 -5.00 -4.59 11.05
CA ARG A 60 -3.98 -4.48 10.00
C ARG A 60 -3.72 -5.82 9.31
N ARG A 61 -3.57 -6.91 10.07
CA ARG A 61 -3.39 -8.25 9.53
C ARG A 61 -4.59 -8.70 8.70
N ALA A 62 -5.81 -8.40 9.15
CA ALA A 62 -7.03 -8.69 8.43
C ALA A 62 -7.08 -7.95 7.08
N LEU A 63 -6.71 -6.67 7.06
CA LEU A 63 -6.68 -5.86 5.85
C LEU A 63 -5.66 -6.42 4.84
N TRP A 64 -4.44 -6.75 5.29
CA TRP A 64 -3.46 -7.43 4.44
C TRP A 64 -3.92 -8.79 3.95
N ARG A 65 -4.65 -9.52 4.77
CA ARG A 65 -5.22 -10.81 4.35
C ARG A 65 -6.24 -10.65 3.22
N ILE A 66 -7.03 -9.57 3.21
CA ILE A 66 -7.93 -9.23 2.11
C ILE A 66 -7.12 -8.90 0.85
N VAL A 67 -6.12 -8.04 0.95
CA VAL A 67 -5.24 -7.64 -0.17
C VAL A 67 -4.61 -8.88 -0.83
N HIS A 68 -3.95 -9.73 -0.05
CA HIS A 68 -3.33 -10.95 -0.58
C HIS A 68 -4.36 -11.93 -1.16
N TYR A 69 -5.57 -11.99 -0.59
CA TYR A 69 -6.60 -12.87 -1.10
C TYR A 69 -7.11 -12.43 -2.47
N VAL A 70 -7.35 -11.14 -2.67
CA VAL A 70 -7.83 -10.62 -3.97
C VAL A 70 -6.71 -10.51 -5.01
N GLY A 71 -5.45 -10.38 -4.61
CA GLY A 71 -4.28 -10.41 -5.50
C GLY A 71 -3.91 -11.81 -6.04
N ARG A 72 -4.63 -12.87 -5.66
CA ARG A 72 -4.40 -14.22 -6.18
C ARG A 72 -4.84 -14.35 -7.65
N PRO A 73 -4.27 -15.27 -8.43
CA PRO A 73 -4.80 -15.60 -9.76
C PRO A 73 -6.30 -15.92 -9.70
N GLY A 74 -7.10 -15.30 -10.57
CA GLY A 74 -8.55 -15.44 -10.60
C GLY A 74 -9.31 -14.57 -9.59
N GLY A 75 -8.63 -13.62 -8.90
CA GLY A 75 -9.23 -12.68 -7.96
C GLY A 75 -9.62 -11.33 -8.55
N GLU A 76 -9.53 -11.14 -9.86
CA GLU A 76 -9.66 -9.83 -10.53
C GLU A 76 -11.01 -9.15 -10.26
N ARG A 77 -12.08 -9.94 -10.16
CA ARG A 77 -13.44 -9.42 -9.90
C ARG A 77 -13.57 -8.84 -8.49
N GLU A 78 -13.00 -9.52 -7.49
CA GLU A 78 -13.02 -9.08 -6.10
C GLU A 78 -12.01 -7.93 -5.89
N SER A 79 -10.90 -7.93 -6.63
CA SER A 79 -9.84 -6.92 -6.56
C SER A 79 -10.38 -5.52 -6.87
N ALA A 80 -11.18 -5.35 -7.92
CA ALA A 80 -11.71 -4.04 -8.29
C ALA A 80 -12.50 -3.36 -7.16
N ALA A 81 -13.32 -4.12 -6.44
CA ALA A 81 -14.08 -3.58 -5.30
C ALA A 81 -13.16 -3.21 -4.12
N VAL A 82 -12.15 -4.03 -3.83
CA VAL A 82 -11.17 -3.75 -2.77
C VAL A 82 -10.33 -2.53 -3.13
N LEU A 83 -9.86 -2.41 -4.37
CA LEU A 83 -9.10 -1.25 -4.85
C LEU A 83 -9.90 0.05 -4.71
N SER A 84 -11.19 0.03 -5.05
CA SER A 84 -12.07 1.20 -4.87
C SER A 84 -12.11 1.68 -3.42
N GLU A 85 -12.23 0.75 -2.45
CA GLU A 85 -12.19 1.09 -1.02
C GLU A 85 -10.82 1.60 -0.59
N LEU A 86 -9.73 0.97 -1.04
CA LEU A 86 -8.36 1.42 -0.73
C LEU A 86 -8.08 2.82 -1.28
N HIS A 87 -8.53 3.15 -2.50
CA HIS A 87 -8.39 4.50 -3.05
C HIS A 87 -9.08 5.55 -2.15
N GLY A 88 -10.27 5.24 -1.63
CA GLY A 88 -10.99 6.12 -0.69
C GLY A 88 -10.23 6.35 0.62
N LEU A 89 -9.37 5.42 1.05
CA LEU A 89 -8.55 5.55 2.25
C LEU A 89 -7.29 6.42 2.06
N LEU A 90 -6.97 6.85 0.85
CA LEU A 90 -5.89 7.82 0.60
C LEU A 90 -6.31 9.27 0.82
N ALA A 91 -7.60 9.55 1.09
CA ALA A 91 -8.08 10.91 1.36
C ALA A 91 -7.45 11.51 2.62
N ASP A 92 -7.30 12.85 2.65
CA ASP A 92 -6.64 13.59 3.74
C ASP A 92 -7.35 13.47 5.10
N ALA A 93 -8.61 13.03 5.11
CA ALA A 93 -9.35 12.73 6.32
C ALA A 93 -8.79 11.54 7.13
N TRP A 94 -7.96 10.70 6.50
CA TRP A 94 -7.34 9.56 7.16
C TRP A 94 -5.93 9.88 7.66
N PRO A 95 -5.50 9.30 8.80
CA PRO A 95 -4.16 9.52 9.33
C PRO A 95 -3.07 9.10 8.33
N GLU A 96 -1.97 9.84 8.30
CA GLU A 96 -0.82 9.60 7.43
C GLU A 96 -0.31 8.16 7.53
N ALA A 97 -0.20 7.63 8.73
CA ALA A 97 0.28 6.26 8.96
C ALA A 97 -0.59 5.21 8.24
N LEU A 98 -1.92 5.40 8.20
CA LEU A 98 -2.81 4.54 7.42
C LEU A 98 -2.60 4.73 5.93
N ARG A 99 -2.56 5.98 5.46
CA ARG A 99 -2.38 6.29 4.03
C ARG A 99 -1.09 5.70 3.48
N ARG A 100 -0.02 5.71 4.27
CA ARG A 100 1.26 5.06 3.97
C ARG A 100 1.11 3.55 3.82
N GLU A 101 0.38 2.91 4.74
CA GLU A 101 0.07 1.48 4.66
C GLU A 101 -0.77 1.13 3.42
N ILE A 102 -1.73 2.00 3.05
CA ILE A 102 -2.56 1.82 1.85
C ILE A 102 -1.71 1.93 0.57
N LEU A 103 -0.76 2.85 0.50
CA LEU A 103 0.17 2.94 -0.64
C LEU A 103 0.98 1.64 -0.82
N TRP A 104 1.41 1.00 0.29
CA TRP A 104 2.05 -0.31 0.23
C TRP A 104 1.12 -1.40 -0.29
N MET A 105 -0.15 -1.41 0.15
CA MET A 105 -1.15 -2.35 -0.35
C MET A 105 -1.41 -2.15 -1.85
N LEU A 106 -1.54 -0.91 -2.31
CA LEU A 106 -1.70 -0.59 -3.73
C LEU A 106 -0.47 -0.95 -4.55
N SER A 107 0.72 -0.94 -3.98
CA SER A 107 1.92 -1.41 -4.66
C SER A 107 1.92 -2.92 -4.95
N GLU A 108 1.11 -3.70 -4.24
CA GLU A 108 1.02 -5.16 -4.40
C GLU A 108 -0.07 -5.56 -5.42
N ILE A 109 -1.21 -4.87 -5.40
CA ILE A 109 -2.40 -5.29 -6.19
C ILE A 109 -2.92 -4.21 -7.15
N GLY A 110 -2.35 -3.01 -7.13
CA GLY A 110 -2.79 -1.90 -7.97
C GLY A 110 -2.36 -2.06 -9.43
N GLY A 111 -3.17 -1.53 -10.32
CA GLY A 111 -2.93 -1.40 -11.74
C GLY A 111 -3.07 0.06 -12.20
N ALA A 112 -3.32 0.26 -13.49
CA ALA A 112 -3.50 1.58 -14.10
C ALA A 112 -4.57 2.44 -13.39
N GLU A 113 -5.63 1.79 -12.91
CA GLU A 113 -6.74 2.41 -12.18
C GLU A 113 -6.32 3.02 -10.84
N SER A 114 -5.21 2.56 -10.24
CA SER A 114 -4.68 3.07 -8.97
C SER A 114 -3.75 4.27 -9.16
N VAL A 115 -3.19 4.46 -10.35
CA VAL A 115 -2.19 5.49 -10.63
C VAL A 115 -2.67 6.91 -10.26
N PRO A 116 -3.89 7.37 -10.62
CA PRO A 116 -4.33 8.72 -10.29
C PRO A 116 -4.37 9.00 -8.77
N ALA A 117 -4.84 8.02 -7.98
CA ALA A 117 -4.92 8.14 -6.53
C ALA A 117 -3.52 8.17 -5.88
N VAL A 118 -2.59 7.36 -6.38
CA VAL A 118 -1.20 7.32 -5.90
C VAL A 118 -0.46 8.61 -6.29
N VAL A 119 -0.63 9.12 -7.52
CA VAL A 119 -0.04 10.39 -7.99
C VAL A 119 -0.46 11.58 -7.11
N ALA A 120 -1.70 11.61 -6.65
CA ALA A 120 -2.17 12.66 -5.76
C ALA A 120 -1.33 12.74 -4.47
N CYS A 121 -0.84 11.60 -3.97
CA CYS A 121 -0.01 11.50 -2.77
C CYS A 121 1.44 12.02 -2.98
N LEU A 122 1.92 12.16 -4.22
CA LEU A 122 3.24 12.76 -4.51
C LEU A 122 3.32 14.24 -4.11
N LYS A 123 2.18 14.91 -3.89
CA LYS A 123 2.11 16.30 -3.45
C LYS A 123 2.38 16.46 -1.95
N SER A 124 2.25 15.39 -1.17
CA SER A 124 2.54 15.38 0.27
C SER A 124 4.00 15.02 0.51
N SER A 125 4.75 15.85 1.22
CA SER A 125 6.14 15.57 1.60
C SER A 125 6.26 14.29 2.43
N GLU A 126 5.24 13.96 3.21
CA GLU A 126 5.16 12.82 4.12
C GLU A 126 4.91 11.50 3.38
N LEU A 127 4.15 11.55 2.26
CA LEU A 127 3.75 10.37 1.50
C LEU A 127 4.52 10.19 0.19
N LEU A 128 5.32 11.18 -0.23
CA LEU A 128 5.99 11.18 -1.53
C LEU A 128 6.80 9.92 -1.78
N GLU A 129 7.56 9.47 -0.79
CA GLU A 129 8.41 8.30 -0.94
C GLU A 129 7.61 7.00 -1.08
N ASP A 130 6.54 6.87 -0.31
CA ASP A 130 5.67 5.69 -0.38
C ASP A 130 4.89 5.69 -1.70
N ALA A 131 4.41 6.86 -2.15
CA ALA A 131 3.75 7.02 -3.44
C ALA A 131 4.69 6.73 -4.62
N ARG A 132 5.94 7.25 -4.57
CA ARG A 132 6.97 6.92 -5.55
C ARG A 132 7.22 5.41 -5.61
N SER A 133 7.40 4.78 -4.44
CA SER A 133 7.64 3.34 -4.36
C SER A 133 6.46 2.52 -4.87
N ALA A 134 5.23 2.98 -4.62
CA ALA A 134 4.03 2.34 -5.17
C ALA A 134 4.00 2.45 -6.70
N LEU A 135 4.25 3.64 -7.29
CA LEU A 135 4.31 3.81 -8.74
C LEU A 135 5.43 2.99 -9.39
N GLU A 136 6.57 2.83 -8.71
CA GLU A 136 7.67 1.98 -9.21
C GLU A 136 7.23 0.51 -9.34
N ARG A 137 6.39 0.01 -8.42
CA ARG A 137 5.94 -1.38 -8.38
C ARG A 137 4.68 -1.65 -9.19
N ILE A 138 3.76 -0.68 -9.30
CA ILE A 138 2.56 -0.79 -10.13
C ILE A 138 2.98 -0.98 -11.60
N PRO A 139 2.56 -2.07 -12.27
CA PRO A 139 2.95 -2.33 -13.65
C PRO A 139 2.22 -1.39 -14.63
N GLY A 140 2.69 -1.34 -15.86
CA GLY A 140 2.04 -0.63 -16.97
C GLY A 140 2.68 0.71 -17.32
N GLU A 141 2.26 1.25 -18.46
CA GLU A 141 2.78 2.50 -19.00
C GLU A 141 2.28 3.72 -18.23
N GLU A 142 1.09 3.64 -17.64
CA GLU A 142 0.48 4.73 -16.88
C GLU A 142 1.31 5.10 -15.65
N SER A 143 1.78 4.10 -14.90
CA SER A 143 2.65 4.32 -13.73
C SER A 143 4.03 4.83 -14.14
N LEU A 144 4.55 4.36 -15.28
CA LEU A 144 5.81 4.84 -15.83
C LEU A 144 5.72 6.30 -16.29
N ALA A 145 4.64 6.65 -17.00
CA ALA A 145 4.36 8.03 -17.41
C ALA A 145 4.22 8.96 -16.19
N ALA A 146 3.50 8.51 -15.16
CA ALA A 146 3.34 9.25 -13.91
C ALA A 146 4.68 9.53 -13.20
N LEU A 147 5.60 8.55 -13.17
CA LEU A 147 6.96 8.76 -12.65
C LEU A 147 7.75 9.76 -13.52
N ALA A 148 7.63 9.68 -14.85
CA ALA A 148 8.31 10.60 -15.75
C ALA A 148 7.83 12.06 -15.58
N GLU A 149 6.52 12.27 -15.43
CA GLU A 149 5.95 13.58 -15.11
C GLU A 149 6.40 14.08 -13.73
N ALA A 150 6.41 13.20 -12.74
CA ALA A 150 6.84 13.52 -11.37
C ALA A 150 8.29 13.98 -11.32
N LEU A 151 9.17 13.53 -12.22
CA LEU A 151 10.59 13.90 -12.25
C LEU A 151 10.83 15.41 -12.29
N THR A 152 9.95 16.15 -12.97
CA THR A 152 10.03 17.62 -13.05
C THR A 152 9.06 18.33 -12.10
N ALA A 153 7.99 17.67 -11.69
CA ALA A 153 6.94 18.26 -10.87
C ALA A 153 7.28 18.28 -9.37
N VAL A 154 8.06 17.30 -8.88
CA VAL A 154 8.45 17.24 -7.46
C VAL A 154 9.58 18.22 -7.13
N PRO A 155 9.71 18.66 -5.85
CA PRO A 155 10.85 19.45 -5.40
C PRO A 155 12.18 18.79 -5.75
N GLU A 156 13.19 19.60 -6.06
CA GLU A 156 14.51 19.15 -6.55
C GLU A 156 15.14 18.05 -5.69
N LYS A 157 15.06 18.19 -4.38
CA LYS A 157 15.59 17.21 -3.41
C LYS A 157 15.05 15.78 -3.58
N TYR A 158 13.91 15.60 -4.26
CA TYR A 158 13.30 14.28 -4.49
C TYR A 158 13.54 13.74 -5.92
N ARG A 159 13.97 14.60 -6.87
CA ARG A 159 14.14 14.22 -8.29
C ARG A 159 15.08 13.04 -8.48
N GLY A 160 16.18 12.99 -7.71
CA GLY A 160 17.13 11.86 -7.77
C GLY A 160 16.49 10.52 -7.44
N ARG A 161 15.52 10.49 -6.52
CA ARG A 161 14.78 9.27 -6.15
C ARG A 161 13.77 8.87 -7.22
N ILE A 162 13.07 9.83 -7.82
CA ILE A 162 12.20 9.56 -8.99
C ILE A 162 13.04 9.03 -10.16
N ALA A 163 14.20 9.64 -10.44
CA ALA A 163 15.10 9.19 -11.47
C ALA A 163 15.56 7.73 -11.23
N GLN A 164 15.83 7.36 -9.99
CA GLN A 164 16.20 6.00 -9.63
C GLN A 164 15.04 5.02 -9.91
N SER A 165 13.79 5.37 -9.58
CA SER A 165 12.61 4.56 -9.91
C SER A 165 12.43 4.36 -11.40
N LEU A 166 12.64 5.42 -12.20
CA LEU A 166 12.59 5.33 -13.67
C LEU A 166 13.67 4.39 -14.21
N ARG A 167 14.90 4.44 -13.68
CA ARG A 167 15.97 3.50 -14.06
C ARG A 167 15.63 2.06 -13.66
N ALA A 168 15.07 1.84 -12.47
CA ALA A 168 14.61 0.52 -12.05
C ALA A 168 13.56 -0.06 -13.00
N ARG A 169 12.78 0.81 -13.65
CA ARG A 169 11.80 0.48 -14.69
C ARG A 169 12.38 0.45 -16.11
N GLY A 170 13.71 0.54 -16.26
CA GLY A 170 14.41 0.42 -17.55
C GLY A 170 14.52 1.71 -18.36
N VAL A 171 14.13 2.87 -17.80
CA VAL A 171 14.28 4.15 -18.51
C VAL A 171 15.73 4.62 -18.47
N ASN A 172 16.29 4.91 -19.65
CA ASN A 172 17.62 5.50 -19.76
C ASN A 172 17.55 7.02 -19.57
N LEU A 173 18.13 7.53 -18.49
CA LEU A 173 18.18 8.96 -18.17
C LEU A 173 19.61 9.49 -18.34
N ARG A 174 19.73 10.73 -18.79
CA ARG A 174 21.04 11.40 -18.92
C ARG A 174 21.70 11.54 -17.56
N GLU A 175 22.88 10.98 -17.40
CA GLU A 175 23.63 10.91 -16.15
C GLU A 175 24.04 12.31 -15.66
N GLU A 176 24.29 13.26 -16.59
CA GLU A 176 24.68 14.63 -16.28
C GLU A 176 23.57 15.42 -15.59
N LEU A 177 22.28 15.09 -15.89
CA LEU A 177 21.12 15.75 -15.31
C LEU A 177 20.63 15.05 -14.05
N TYR A 178 20.76 13.74 -14.01
CA TYR A 178 20.27 12.90 -12.91
C TYR A 178 21.35 11.87 -12.56
N PRO A 179 22.40 12.26 -11.81
CA PRO A 179 23.49 11.35 -11.46
C PRO A 179 22.99 10.11 -10.69
N SER A 180 23.52 8.95 -11.06
CA SER A 180 23.27 7.71 -10.33
C SER A 180 23.91 7.77 -8.95
N GLN A 181 23.13 7.51 -7.91
CA GLN A 181 23.68 7.40 -6.56
C GLN A 181 24.28 6.02 -6.37
N LYS A 182 25.61 5.93 -6.31
CA LYS A 182 26.31 4.70 -5.94
C LYS A 182 26.49 4.65 -4.43
N LEU A 183 26.06 3.56 -3.82
CA LEU A 183 26.38 3.31 -2.42
C LEU A 183 27.88 2.97 -2.33
N VAL A 184 28.64 3.82 -1.68
CA VAL A 184 30.04 3.55 -1.34
C VAL A 184 30.07 3.00 0.08
N PRO A 185 30.52 1.75 0.31
CA PRO A 185 30.67 1.20 1.66
C PRO A 185 31.64 2.07 2.48
N LYS A 186 31.27 2.41 3.70
CA LYS A 186 32.06 3.29 4.58
C LYS A 186 33.43 2.70 4.99
N ASN A 187 33.66 1.42 4.77
CA ASN A 187 34.85 0.68 5.24
C ASN A 187 35.53 -0.12 4.11
N VAL A 188 35.66 0.45 2.91
CA VAL A 188 36.66 -0.07 1.96
C VAL A 188 37.98 0.54 2.39
N PRO A 189 38.97 -0.23 2.89
CA PRO A 189 40.31 0.29 3.11
C PRO A 189 40.81 0.81 1.78
N ASP A 190 41.36 2.03 1.76
CA ASP A 190 42.05 2.56 0.58
C ASP A 190 43.04 1.49 0.12
N GLY A 191 42.79 0.95 -1.09
CA GLY A 191 43.63 -0.08 -1.65
C GLY A 191 45.07 0.43 -1.80
N GLY A 192 45.94 -0.15 -0.99
CA GLY A 192 47.37 0.02 -1.18
C GLY A 192 47.89 -0.65 -2.45
#